data_10b63bc1066a672482b5d0c69ac5d2e5
#
_entry.id   10b63bc1066a672482b5d0c69ac5d2e5
#
_cell.length_a   1.000
_cell.length_b   1.000
_cell.length_c   1.000
_cell.angle_alpha   90.00
_cell.angle_beta   90.00
_cell.angle_gamma   90.00
#
_symmetry.space_group_name_H-M   'P 1'
#
loop_
_entity.id
_entity.type
_entity.pdbx_description
1 polymer ?
#
loop_
_entity_poly.entity_id
_entity_poly.type
_entity_poly.pdbx_seq_one_letter_code
_entity_poly.pdbx_strand_id
1 'polypeptide(L)'
;MLAATGTREILRSKSYFFEPKLDGYRALCQKKGGTLRFISRNYRDITLDFPGLSFGDRIKVDCTLDGEIVIYDEQGNPSFALMQQRKHHRPPPTYVAFDILELEGRDLRRLPLSERKQLLTEVVEEGGNLQLMPSTENGAELWNVVTTRGLEGVMAKKKESVYVTGRSRAWLKIKLEKTVDSVIVGYATKTREIASLALGLYDGATLTYIGQVGTGFSESLLEKLSKDLVRASNDVALPTNVRPVVPDKVCEVKYLEYTKDGRLRAPVFLRIRDDKSPSECTIDQVTKGA
;
A
#
# COMPACT_ATOMS: atom_id res chain seq x y z
N MET A 1 14.48 -7.46 6.36
CA MET A 1 14.07 -8.22 5.14
C MET A 1 13.03 -7.45 4.35
N LEU A 2 13.04 -7.49 3.00
CA LEU A 2 12.04 -6.87 2.14
C LEU A 2 11.25 -7.97 1.41
N ALA A 3 9.94 -7.77 1.26
CA ALA A 3 9.08 -8.71 0.57
C ALA A 3 9.17 -8.60 -0.97
N ALA A 4 9.12 -9.75 -1.66
CA ALA A 4 8.85 -9.80 -3.09
C ALA A 4 7.32 -9.69 -3.35
N THR A 5 6.93 -9.49 -4.61
CA THR A 5 5.51 -9.58 -4.99
C THR A 5 5.13 -11.05 -5.13
N GLY A 6 4.00 -11.45 -4.57
CA GLY A 6 3.40 -12.77 -4.66
C GLY A 6 2.07 -12.73 -5.39
N THR A 7 1.54 -13.91 -5.72
CA THR A 7 0.23 -14.11 -6.32
C THR A 7 -0.76 -14.67 -5.30
N ARG A 8 -2.06 -14.66 -5.62
CA ARG A 8 -3.12 -15.12 -4.71
C ARG A 8 -3.08 -16.64 -4.42
N GLU A 9 -2.47 -17.44 -5.29
CA GLU A 9 -2.33 -18.89 -5.09
C GLU A 9 -1.62 -19.23 -3.78
N ILE A 10 -0.68 -18.36 -3.35
CA ILE A 10 0.07 -18.57 -2.10
C ILE A 10 -0.82 -18.55 -0.85
N LEU A 11 -1.99 -17.91 -0.91
CA LEU A 11 -2.93 -17.80 0.20
C LEU A 11 -3.49 -19.15 0.67
N ARG A 12 -3.34 -20.20 -0.14
CA ARG A 12 -3.74 -21.58 0.17
C ARG A 12 -2.61 -22.42 0.77
N SER A 13 -1.39 -21.87 0.86
CA SER A 13 -0.21 -22.61 1.32
C SER A 13 -0.17 -22.69 2.84
N LYS A 14 0.02 -23.89 3.37
CA LYS A 14 0.21 -24.14 4.81
C LYS A 14 1.60 -23.79 5.33
N SER A 15 2.56 -23.51 4.43
CA SER A 15 3.95 -23.19 4.79
C SER A 15 4.17 -21.71 5.16
N TYR A 16 3.10 -20.89 5.17
CA TYR A 16 3.18 -19.46 5.43
C TYR A 16 2.31 -19.05 6.60
N PHE A 17 2.76 -18.04 7.33
CA PHE A 17 1.90 -17.16 8.10
C PHE A 17 1.41 -16.03 7.21
N PHE A 18 0.15 -15.65 7.40
CA PHE A 18 -0.48 -14.54 6.70
C PHE A 18 -0.83 -13.43 7.67
N GLU A 19 -0.46 -12.21 7.32
CA GLU A 19 -0.65 -11.01 8.12
C GLU A 19 -1.31 -9.93 7.28
N PRO A 20 -2.14 -9.02 7.85
CA PRO A 20 -2.58 -7.83 7.13
C PRO A 20 -1.38 -7.00 6.67
N LYS A 21 -1.41 -6.51 5.44
CA LYS A 21 -0.41 -5.57 4.99
C LYS A 21 -0.80 -4.18 5.48
N LEU A 22 -0.09 -3.71 6.51
CA LEU A 22 -0.28 -2.37 7.04
C LEU A 22 0.35 -1.32 6.13
N ASP A 23 -0.28 -0.16 6.04
CA ASP A 23 0.23 1.03 5.34
C ASP A 23 0.73 2.05 6.39
N GLY A 24 2.03 2.05 6.66
CA GLY A 24 2.66 2.86 7.71
C GLY A 24 4.13 3.12 7.46
N TYR A 25 4.87 3.36 8.53
CA TYR A 25 6.31 3.49 8.52
C TYR A 25 6.98 2.29 9.18
N ARG A 26 7.64 1.46 8.41
CA ARG A 26 8.43 0.36 8.96
C ARG A 26 9.59 0.89 9.78
N ALA A 27 9.73 0.38 10.99
CA ALA A 27 10.80 0.72 11.90
C ALA A 27 11.29 -0.49 12.71
N LEU A 28 12.59 -0.55 12.93
CA LEU A 28 13.13 -1.35 14.01
C LEU A 28 12.92 -0.59 15.31
N CYS A 29 12.39 -1.26 16.34
CA CYS A 29 12.32 -0.74 17.69
C CYS A 29 13.42 -1.41 18.51
N GLN A 30 14.39 -0.65 18.97
CA GLN A 30 15.44 -1.09 19.88
C GLN A 30 15.05 -0.67 21.28
N LYS A 31 14.80 -1.65 22.16
CA LYS A 31 14.66 -1.41 23.60
C LYS A 31 15.97 -1.73 24.28
N LYS A 32 16.48 -0.77 25.03
CA LYS A 32 17.69 -0.92 25.85
C LYS A 32 17.58 -0.12 27.14
N GLY A 33 17.71 -0.81 28.29
CA GLY A 33 17.65 -0.18 29.60
C GLY A 33 16.40 0.66 29.83
N GLY A 34 15.23 0.23 29.30
CA GLY A 34 13.96 0.97 29.39
C GLY A 34 13.75 2.05 28.31
N THR A 35 14.78 2.40 27.55
CA THR A 35 14.71 3.39 26.47
C THR A 35 14.31 2.74 25.16
N LEU A 36 13.39 3.38 24.41
CA LEU A 36 13.01 2.98 23.06
C LEU A 36 13.70 3.85 22.02
N ARG A 37 14.22 3.22 20.97
CA ARG A 37 14.78 3.90 19.82
C ARG A 37 14.21 3.30 18.54
N PHE A 38 13.73 4.16 17.63
CA PHE A 38 13.11 3.74 16.37
C PHE A 38 14.02 4.05 15.19
N ILE A 39 14.39 3.03 14.42
CA ILE A 39 15.26 3.15 13.25
C ILE A 39 14.46 2.83 12.00
N SER A 40 14.37 3.78 11.09
CA SER A 40 13.65 3.62 9.83
C SER A 40 14.35 2.64 8.88
N ARG A 41 13.64 2.22 7.82
CA ARG A 41 14.18 1.38 6.75
C ARG A 41 15.48 1.91 6.12
N ASN A 42 15.67 3.24 6.12
CA ASN A 42 16.85 3.89 5.56
C ASN A 42 17.91 4.20 6.63
N TYR A 43 17.87 3.46 7.76
CA TYR A 43 18.79 3.60 8.90
C TYR A 43 18.79 4.99 9.56
N ARG A 44 17.74 5.79 9.35
CA ARG A 44 17.56 7.05 10.08
C ARG A 44 16.94 6.77 11.44
N ASP A 45 17.44 7.45 12.47
CA ASP A 45 16.75 7.57 13.75
C ASP A 45 15.51 8.45 13.59
N ILE A 46 14.35 7.89 13.88
CA ILE A 46 13.04 8.55 13.78
C ILE A 46 12.33 8.61 15.13
N THR A 47 13.05 8.39 16.23
CA THR A 47 12.48 8.38 17.59
C THR A 47 11.76 9.69 17.90
N LEU A 48 12.38 10.82 17.55
CA LEU A 48 11.80 12.16 17.76
C LEU A 48 10.65 12.49 16.79
N ASP A 49 10.51 11.75 15.69
CA ASP A 49 9.37 11.91 14.78
C ASP A 49 8.08 11.31 15.35
N PHE A 50 8.19 10.47 16.38
CA PHE A 50 7.07 9.74 17.02
C PHE A 50 7.12 9.81 18.56
N PRO A 51 7.08 11.01 19.16
CA PRO A 51 7.25 11.20 20.62
C PRO A 51 6.14 10.54 21.44
N GLY A 52 5.01 10.19 20.82
CA GLY A 52 3.90 9.52 21.49
C GLY A 52 4.08 7.98 21.63
N LEU A 53 5.12 7.39 21.07
CA LEU A 53 5.42 5.96 21.25
C LEU A 53 6.15 5.76 22.59
N SER A 54 5.41 5.28 23.59
CA SER A 54 5.88 5.09 24.97
C SER A 54 5.33 3.78 25.53
N PHE A 55 6.06 2.69 25.31
CA PHE A 55 5.66 1.33 25.71
C PHE A 55 6.84 0.47 26.18
N GLY A 56 7.92 1.11 26.63
CA GLY A 56 9.12 0.38 27.06
C GLY A 56 8.90 -0.58 28.25
N ASP A 57 7.92 -0.29 29.09
CA ASP A 57 7.46 -1.10 30.20
C ASP A 57 6.72 -2.38 29.78
N ARG A 58 6.20 -2.42 28.54
CA ARG A 58 5.50 -3.57 27.97
C ARG A 58 6.39 -4.54 27.23
N ILE A 59 7.67 -4.28 27.21
CA ILE A 59 8.67 -5.18 26.67
C ILE A 59 9.54 -5.62 27.84
N LYS A 60 9.52 -6.94 28.15
CA LYS A 60 10.10 -7.49 29.38
C LYS A 60 11.62 -7.36 29.49
N VAL A 61 12.32 -7.46 28.34
CA VAL A 61 13.78 -7.54 28.26
C VAL A 61 14.34 -6.66 27.15
N ASP A 62 15.64 -6.43 27.14
CA ASP A 62 16.29 -5.72 26.06
C ASP A 62 16.23 -6.53 24.76
N CYS A 63 15.78 -5.89 23.67
CA CYS A 63 15.57 -6.55 22.39
C CYS A 63 15.53 -5.58 21.20
N THR A 64 15.60 -6.15 20.00
CA THR A 64 15.34 -5.43 18.75
C THR A 64 14.16 -6.07 18.05
N LEU A 65 13.07 -5.32 17.90
CA LEU A 65 11.85 -5.71 17.20
C LEU A 65 11.83 -5.14 15.78
N ASP A 66 11.16 -5.83 14.85
CA ASP A 66 10.80 -5.29 13.53
C ASP A 66 9.29 -5.12 13.48
N GLY A 67 8.83 -3.94 13.10
CA GLY A 67 7.43 -3.59 13.14
C GLY A 67 7.07 -2.47 12.17
N GLU A 68 5.80 -2.08 12.22
CA GLU A 68 5.24 -0.98 11.47
C GLU A 68 4.65 0.05 12.43
N ILE A 69 4.99 1.34 12.26
CA ILE A 69 4.32 2.43 12.96
C ILE A 69 3.11 2.81 12.11
N VAL A 70 1.92 2.74 12.69
CA VAL A 70 0.66 3.05 12.01
C VAL A 70 -0.14 4.10 12.77
N ILE A 71 -1.03 4.79 12.08
CA ILE A 71 -2.12 5.57 12.66
C ILE A 71 -3.42 4.97 12.12
N TYR A 72 -4.34 4.66 13.04
CA TYR A 72 -5.65 4.13 12.68
C TYR A 72 -6.65 5.26 12.46
N ASP A 73 -7.55 5.07 11.49
CA ASP A 73 -8.72 5.92 11.30
C ASP A 73 -9.83 5.58 12.31
N GLU A 74 -10.95 6.29 12.24
CA GLU A 74 -12.11 6.09 13.12
C GLU A 74 -12.76 4.69 12.96
N GLN A 75 -12.53 4.03 11.83
CA GLN A 75 -12.99 2.67 11.56
C GLN A 75 -11.98 1.60 12.01
N GLY A 76 -10.84 2.02 12.56
CA GLY A 76 -9.77 1.13 13.00
C GLY A 76 -8.92 0.56 11.87
N ASN A 77 -8.91 1.19 10.69
CA ASN A 77 -8.04 0.79 9.59
C ASN A 77 -6.75 1.62 9.58
N PRO A 78 -5.59 1.03 9.25
CA PRO A 78 -4.36 1.80 9.08
C PRO A 78 -4.51 2.84 7.97
N SER A 79 -4.17 4.09 8.25
CA SER A 79 -4.31 5.21 7.31
C SER A 79 -2.98 5.95 7.11
N PHE A 80 -2.37 5.77 5.93
CA PHE A 80 -1.16 6.51 5.56
C PHE A 80 -1.42 8.00 5.36
N ALA A 81 -2.63 8.39 4.99
CA ALA A 81 -3.03 9.80 4.89
C ALA A 81 -2.94 10.50 6.25
N LEU A 82 -3.45 9.87 7.31
CA LEU A 82 -3.29 10.38 8.68
C LEU A 82 -1.83 10.37 9.12
N MET A 83 -1.06 9.35 8.72
CA MET A 83 0.37 9.27 9.00
C MET A 83 1.15 10.44 8.38
N GLN A 84 0.82 10.86 7.16
CA GLN A 84 1.45 12.03 6.51
C GLN A 84 1.08 13.34 7.22
N GLN A 85 -0.13 13.43 7.76
CA GLN A 85 -0.66 14.61 8.47
C GLN A 85 -0.37 14.60 9.97
N ARG A 86 0.43 13.65 10.51
CA ARG A 86 0.68 13.43 11.94
C ARG A 86 1.13 14.66 12.72
N LYS A 87 1.74 15.64 12.06
CA LYS A 87 2.15 16.91 12.70
C LYS A 87 0.96 17.83 13.02
N HIS A 88 -0.16 17.67 12.32
CA HIS A 88 -1.36 18.48 12.42
C HIS A 88 -2.54 17.74 13.05
N HIS A 89 -2.55 16.40 13.01
CA HIS A 89 -3.56 15.55 13.60
C HIS A 89 -2.97 14.71 14.73
N ARG A 90 -3.78 14.45 15.75
CA ARG A 90 -3.37 13.79 17.00
C ARG A 90 -3.95 12.39 17.27
N PRO A 91 -4.32 11.53 16.31
CA PRO A 91 -4.46 10.14 16.68
C PRO A 91 -3.07 9.64 17.08
N PRO A 92 -2.92 8.97 18.23
CA PRO A 92 -1.61 8.48 18.67
C PRO A 92 -1.11 7.43 17.69
N PRO A 93 0.18 7.45 17.35
CA PRO A 93 0.76 6.37 16.57
C PRO A 93 0.79 5.07 17.39
N THR A 94 0.65 3.94 16.71
CA THR A 94 0.77 2.60 17.30
C THR A 94 1.92 1.87 16.63
N TYR A 95 2.76 1.21 17.40
CA TYR A 95 3.79 0.31 16.90
C TYR A 95 3.24 -1.11 16.86
N VAL A 96 3.21 -1.71 15.68
CA VAL A 96 2.74 -3.09 15.47
C VAL A 96 3.95 -3.98 15.20
N ALA A 97 4.38 -4.75 16.20
CA ALA A 97 5.54 -5.64 16.12
C ALA A 97 5.16 -6.93 15.36
N PHE A 98 5.97 -7.32 14.39
CA PHE A 98 5.73 -8.55 13.61
C PHE A 98 6.91 -9.52 13.60
N ASP A 99 8.08 -9.14 14.10
CA ASP A 99 9.26 -10.00 14.19
C ASP A 99 10.20 -9.52 15.32
N ILE A 100 11.04 -10.42 15.82
CA ILE A 100 12.12 -10.12 16.78
C ILE A 100 13.45 -10.57 16.20
N LEU A 101 14.45 -9.69 16.23
CA LEU A 101 15.74 -9.90 15.56
C LEU A 101 16.89 -10.15 16.54
N GLU A 102 16.75 -9.63 17.77
CA GLU A 102 17.73 -9.74 18.83
C GLU A 102 17.02 -9.82 20.18
N LEU A 103 17.54 -10.62 21.08
CA LEU A 103 17.04 -10.79 22.43
C LEU A 103 18.24 -10.88 23.40
N GLU A 104 18.37 -9.89 24.32
CA GLU A 104 19.45 -9.83 25.32
C GLU A 104 20.85 -10.01 24.71
N GLY A 105 21.11 -9.38 23.54
CA GLY A 105 22.36 -9.46 22.81
C GLY A 105 22.51 -10.70 21.91
N ARG A 106 21.59 -11.67 21.97
CA ARG A 106 21.58 -12.84 21.11
C ARG A 106 20.93 -12.51 19.76
N ASP A 107 21.64 -12.71 18.66
CA ASP A 107 21.12 -12.59 17.30
C ASP A 107 20.17 -13.76 16.98
N LEU A 108 18.90 -13.44 16.71
CA LEU A 108 17.83 -14.39 16.39
C LEU A 108 17.58 -14.55 14.88
N ARG A 109 18.24 -13.79 14.03
CA ARG A 109 17.95 -13.74 12.59
C ARG A 109 18.15 -15.05 11.86
N ARG A 110 18.93 -15.98 12.43
CA ARG A 110 19.16 -17.34 11.91
C ARG A 110 18.08 -18.35 12.32
N LEU A 111 17.23 -18.01 13.29
CA LEU A 111 16.12 -18.88 13.68
C LEU A 111 15.01 -18.82 12.62
N PRO A 112 14.19 -19.88 12.48
CA PRO A 112 12.94 -19.85 11.73
C PRO A 112 12.00 -18.74 12.20
N LEU A 113 11.19 -18.18 11.30
CA LEU A 113 10.19 -17.17 11.66
C LEU A 113 9.21 -17.68 12.72
N SER A 114 8.84 -18.95 12.67
CA SER A 114 7.95 -19.58 13.66
C SER A 114 8.50 -19.44 15.08
N GLU A 115 9.79 -19.73 15.29
CA GLU A 115 10.44 -19.58 16.60
C GLU A 115 10.56 -18.11 17.01
N ARG A 116 10.91 -17.21 16.07
CA ARG A 116 11.01 -15.78 16.37
C ARG A 116 9.66 -15.20 16.77
N LYS A 117 8.55 -15.62 16.12
CA LYS A 117 7.20 -15.18 16.51
C LYS A 117 6.80 -15.68 17.91
N GLN A 118 7.17 -16.89 18.27
CA GLN A 118 6.96 -17.40 19.62
C GLN A 118 7.71 -16.53 20.64
N LEU A 119 9.01 -16.30 20.45
CA LEU A 119 9.80 -15.42 21.32
C LEU A 119 9.24 -14.00 21.40
N LEU A 120 8.73 -13.45 20.26
CA LEU A 120 8.10 -12.15 20.24
C LEU A 120 6.88 -12.09 21.17
N THR A 121 6.02 -13.12 21.16
CA THR A 121 4.84 -13.18 22.04
C THR A 121 5.21 -13.40 23.52
N GLU A 122 6.34 -14.00 23.83
CA GLU A 122 6.82 -14.21 25.20
C GLU A 122 7.35 -12.90 25.83
N VAL A 123 7.97 -12.02 25.03
CA VAL A 123 8.64 -10.82 25.55
C VAL A 123 7.80 -9.55 25.44
N VAL A 124 6.80 -9.51 24.56
CA VAL A 124 5.94 -8.35 24.33
C VAL A 124 4.58 -8.54 24.99
N GLU A 125 4.17 -7.58 25.82
CA GLU A 125 2.82 -7.45 26.36
C GLU A 125 2.06 -6.36 25.60
N GLU A 126 0.99 -6.73 24.89
CA GLU A 126 0.17 -5.78 24.14
C GLU A 126 -0.51 -4.78 25.05
N GLY A 127 -0.65 -3.55 24.58
CA GLY A 127 -1.37 -2.51 25.27
C GLY A 127 -0.83 -1.10 25.00
N GLY A 128 -1.60 -0.10 25.34
CA GLY A 128 -1.26 1.28 25.00
C GLY A 128 -1.12 1.45 23.49
N ASN A 129 0.07 1.84 23.06
CA ASN A 129 0.41 1.99 21.64
C ASN A 129 1.41 0.94 21.13
N LEU A 130 1.40 -0.26 21.74
CA LEU A 130 2.11 -1.45 21.29
C LEU A 130 1.13 -2.57 21.00
N GLN A 131 1.19 -3.13 19.80
CA GLN A 131 0.41 -4.28 19.35
C GLN A 131 1.32 -5.34 18.72
N LEU A 132 0.90 -6.60 18.81
CA LEU A 132 1.46 -7.67 18.01
C LEU A 132 0.71 -7.76 16.66
N MET A 133 1.43 -8.04 15.60
CA MET A 133 0.83 -8.27 14.29
C MET A 133 -0.03 -9.54 14.33
N PRO A 134 -1.36 -9.44 14.11
CA PRO A 134 -2.20 -10.62 14.00
C PRO A 134 -1.74 -11.47 12.82
N SER A 135 -1.57 -12.76 13.05
CA SER A 135 -1.18 -13.69 12.01
C SER A 135 -2.04 -14.94 12.03
N THR A 136 -2.32 -15.48 10.84
CA THR A 136 -3.13 -16.69 10.64
C THR A 136 -2.45 -17.63 9.66
N GLU A 137 -2.82 -18.90 9.69
CA GLU A 137 -2.47 -19.90 8.66
C GLU A 137 -3.53 -20.01 7.56
N ASN A 138 -4.69 -19.34 7.75
CA ASN A 138 -5.77 -19.29 6.78
C ASN A 138 -5.69 -18.01 5.94
N GLY A 139 -4.87 -18.02 4.90
CA GLY A 139 -4.69 -16.85 4.03
C GLY A 139 -5.94 -16.48 3.24
N ALA A 140 -6.79 -17.46 2.90
CA ALA A 140 -8.03 -17.21 2.17
C ALA A 140 -9.05 -16.44 3.03
N GLU A 141 -9.18 -16.79 4.31
CA GLU A 141 -10.04 -16.07 5.25
C GLU A 141 -9.53 -14.64 5.48
N LEU A 142 -8.22 -14.48 5.72
CA LEU A 142 -7.63 -13.15 5.86
C LEU A 142 -7.82 -12.31 4.60
N TRP A 143 -7.73 -12.92 3.41
CA TRP A 143 -7.98 -12.22 2.16
C TRP A 143 -9.41 -11.67 2.08
N ASN A 144 -10.40 -12.44 2.52
CA ASN A 144 -11.80 -11.97 2.58
C ASN A 144 -11.95 -10.77 3.52
N VAL A 145 -11.32 -10.82 4.70
CA VAL A 145 -11.31 -9.69 5.64
C VAL A 145 -10.66 -8.45 5.01
N VAL A 146 -9.48 -8.63 4.39
CA VAL A 146 -8.75 -7.56 3.70
C VAL A 146 -9.59 -6.93 2.58
N THR A 147 -10.28 -7.75 1.80
CA THR A 147 -11.14 -7.29 0.70
C THR A 147 -12.35 -6.52 1.22
N THR A 148 -13.04 -7.05 2.25
CA THR A 148 -14.22 -6.42 2.84
C THR A 148 -13.89 -5.07 3.51
N ARG A 149 -12.73 -4.97 4.16
CA ARG A 149 -12.29 -3.74 4.83
C ARG A 149 -11.51 -2.78 3.94
N GLY A 150 -11.24 -3.14 2.68
CA GLY A 150 -10.47 -2.31 1.77
C GLY A 150 -9.01 -2.08 2.19
N LEU A 151 -8.39 -3.03 2.93
CA LEU A 151 -7.00 -2.92 3.37
C LEU A 151 -6.03 -3.10 2.19
N GLU A 152 -4.77 -2.71 2.37
CA GLU A 152 -3.76 -2.69 1.28
C GLU A 152 -3.47 -4.09 0.68
N GLY A 153 -3.65 -5.16 1.46
CA GLY A 153 -3.38 -6.52 1.02
C GLY A 153 -2.96 -7.44 2.16
N VAL A 154 -2.27 -8.52 1.80
CA VAL A 154 -1.77 -9.55 2.72
C VAL A 154 -0.26 -9.71 2.55
N MET A 155 0.43 -9.89 3.67
CA MET A 155 1.81 -10.36 3.73
C MET A 155 1.81 -11.86 4.00
N ALA A 156 2.40 -12.65 3.09
CA ALA A 156 2.68 -14.07 3.33
C ALA A 156 4.15 -14.23 3.73
N LYS A 157 4.41 -14.79 4.89
CA LYS A 157 5.75 -14.98 5.45
C LYS A 157 6.01 -16.47 5.67
N LYS A 158 7.02 -17.03 4.99
CA LYS A 158 7.34 -18.46 5.09
C LYS A 158 7.79 -18.79 6.53
N LYS A 159 7.13 -19.78 7.15
CA LYS A 159 7.33 -20.17 8.57
C LYS A 159 8.78 -20.50 8.91
N GLU A 160 9.42 -21.27 8.04
CA GLU A 160 10.80 -21.76 8.22
C GLU A 160 11.86 -20.79 7.67
N SER A 161 11.49 -19.51 7.45
CA SER A 161 12.46 -18.56 6.89
C SER A 161 13.34 -17.92 7.94
N VAL A 162 14.63 -17.86 7.65
CA VAL A 162 15.57 -17.00 8.35
C VAL A 162 15.36 -15.53 7.95
N TYR A 163 15.79 -14.59 8.78
CA TYR A 163 15.71 -13.18 8.46
C TYR A 163 16.96 -12.72 7.70
N VAL A 164 16.81 -12.31 6.45
CA VAL A 164 17.92 -11.86 5.59
C VAL A 164 17.82 -10.37 5.26
N THR A 165 18.96 -9.71 5.09
CA THR A 165 19.02 -8.34 4.58
C THR A 165 18.61 -8.31 3.09
N GLY A 166 17.91 -7.26 2.68
CA GLY A 166 17.48 -7.10 1.29
C GLY A 166 16.15 -7.79 0.97
N ARG A 167 15.89 -7.97 -0.33
CA ARG A 167 14.64 -8.55 -0.83
C ARG A 167 14.70 -10.07 -0.81
N SER A 168 13.65 -10.70 -0.29
CA SER A 168 13.54 -12.15 -0.21
C SER A 168 12.18 -12.63 -0.72
N ARG A 169 12.17 -13.79 -1.38
CA ARG A 169 10.93 -14.51 -1.75
C ARG A 169 10.32 -15.29 -0.59
N ALA A 170 10.99 -15.36 0.56
CA ALA A 170 10.41 -15.95 1.76
C ALA A 170 9.30 -15.08 2.36
N TRP A 171 9.30 -13.78 2.07
CA TRP A 171 8.22 -12.85 2.39
C TRP A 171 7.61 -12.33 1.10
N LEU A 172 6.29 -12.46 0.96
CA LEU A 172 5.55 -12.07 -0.24
C LEU A 172 4.46 -11.06 0.15
N LYS A 173 4.33 -10.01 -0.65
CA LYS A 173 3.21 -9.07 -0.56
C LYS A 173 2.19 -9.38 -1.64
N ILE A 174 0.97 -9.65 -1.25
CA ILE A 174 -0.20 -9.83 -2.10
C ILE A 174 -1.07 -8.59 -1.92
N LYS A 175 -1.07 -7.69 -2.90
CA LYS A 175 -1.82 -6.44 -2.81
C LYS A 175 -3.25 -6.63 -3.29
N LEU A 176 -4.19 -5.95 -2.62
CA LEU A 176 -5.53 -5.75 -3.14
C LEU A 176 -5.43 -4.71 -4.25
N GLU A 177 -5.47 -5.16 -5.51
CA GLU A 177 -5.47 -4.26 -6.65
C GLU A 177 -6.89 -3.76 -6.88
N LYS A 178 -7.10 -2.46 -6.74
CA LYS A 178 -8.32 -1.79 -7.18
C LYS A 178 -8.16 -1.45 -8.66
N THR A 179 -9.17 -1.70 -9.46
CA THR A 179 -9.20 -1.28 -10.86
C THR A 179 -10.41 -0.38 -11.11
N VAL A 180 -10.28 0.49 -12.10
CA VAL A 180 -11.36 1.35 -12.58
C VAL A 180 -11.28 1.47 -14.10
N ASP A 181 -12.44 1.43 -14.75
CA ASP A 181 -12.57 1.78 -16.16
C ASP A 181 -12.78 3.29 -16.26
N SER A 182 -11.90 3.96 -16.99
CA SER A 182 -11.85 5.42 -17.08
C SER A 182 -11.88 5.87 -18.53
N VAL A 183 -12.51 7.02 -18.78
CA VAL A 183 -12.48 7.68 -20.08
C VAL A 183 -11.14 8.36 -20.28
N ILE A 184 -10.54 8.23 -21.45
CA ILE A 184 -9.36 9.01 -21.84
C ILE A 184 -9.82 10.39 -22.28
N VAL A 185 -9.49 11.42 -21.50
CA VAL A 185 -9.92 12.83 -21.73
C VAL A 185 -8.81 13.70 -22.28
N GLY A 186 -7.58 13.19 -22.32
CA GLY A 186 -6.43 13.93 -22.86
C GLY A 186 -5.13 13.14 -22.70
N TYR A 187 -4.03 13.75 -23.13
CA TYR A 187 -2.70 13.21 -22.94
C TYR A 187 -1.65 14.32 -22.73
N ALA A 188 -0.60 14.03 -21.98
CA ALA A 188 0.60 14.87 -21.93
C ALA A 188 1.71 14.26 -22.77
N THR A 189 2.61 15.11 -23.31
CA THR A 189 3.72 14.66 -24.14
C THR A 189 5.06 14.97 -23.49
N LYS A 190 6.04 14.10 -23.72
CA LYS A 190 7.46 14.34 -23.45
C LYS A 190 8.21 14.05 -24.76
N THR A 191 9.04 15.01 -25.20
CA THR A 191 9.83 14.84 -26.44
C THR A 191 9.01 14.43 -27.68
N ARG A 192 7.78 14.94 -27.80
CA ARG A 192 6.77 14.67 -28.86
C ARG A 192 6.01 13.35 -28.76
N GLU A 193 6.33 12.46 -27.83
CA GLU A 193 5.63 11.22 -27.59
C GLU A 193 4.62 11.35 -26.45
N ILE A 194 3.60 10.49 -26.42
CA ILE A 194 2.66 10.42 -25.30
C ILE A 194 3.42 9.91 -24.06
N ALA A 195 3.45 10.73 -23.02
CA ALA A 195 4.08 10.39 -21.75
C ALA A 195 3.07 9.90 -20.71
N SER A 196 1.84 10.39 -20.78
CA SER A 196 0.74 9.99 -19.88
C SER A 196 -0.61 10.26 -20.51
N LEU A 197 -1.62 9.47 -20.10
CA LEU A 197 -3.02 9.70 -20.44
C LEU A 197 -3.72 10.38 -19.26
N ALA A 198 -4.54 11.38 -19.55
CA ALA A 198 -5.43 12.00 -18.58
C ALA A 198 -6.75 11.22 -18.55
N LEU A 199 -7.23 10.93 -17.35
CA LEU A 199 -8.34 10.05 -17.08
C LEU A 199 -9.52 10.82 -16.52
N GLY A 200 -10.74 10.43 -16.90
CA GLY A 200 -11.99 11.02 -16.42
C GLY A 200 -13.01 9.95 -16.03
N LEU A 201 -13.90 10.33 -15.11
CA LEU A 201 -15.09 9.58 -14.74
C LEU A 201 -16.31 10.50 -14.78
N TYR A 202 -17.47 9.96 -15.13
CA TYR A 202 -18.73 10.67 -15.09
C TYR A 202 -19.28 10.77 -13.66
N ASP A 203 -19.60 11.98 -13.25
CA ASP A 203 -20.41 12.29 -12.07
C ASP A 203 -21.75 12.84 -12.57
N GLY A 204 -22.77 11.99 -12.62
CA GLY A 204 -23.98 12.28 -13.37
C GLY A 204 -23.69 12.50 -14.85
N ALA A 205 -23.99 13.70 -15.38
CA ALA A 205 -23.72 14.10 -16.76
C ALA A 205 -22.34 14.77 -16.95
N THR A 206 -21.61 15.07 -15.87
CA THR A 206 -20.36 15.82 -15.92
C THR A 206 -19.16 14.87 -15.95
N LEU A 207 -18.30 15.01 -16.95
CA LEU A 207 -17.06 14.28 -17.04
C LEU A 207 -15.96 15.00 -16.24
N THR A 208 -15.48 14.34 -15.16
CA THR A 208 -14.54 14.91 -14.20
C THR A 208 -13.18 14.28 -14.32
N TYR A 209 -12.11 15.10 -14.35
CA TYR A 209 -10.72 14.63 -14.36
C TYR A 209 -10.34 13.98 -13.03
N ILE A 210 -9.76 12.76 -13.09
CA ILE A 210 -9.38 11.94 -11.91
C ILE A 210 -7.88 11.65 -11.81
N GLY A 211 -7.05 12.20 -12.67
CA GLY A 211 -5.59 12.01 -12.63
C GLY A 211 -4.98 11.60 -13.96
N GLN A 212 -3.67 11.34 -13.95
CA GLN A 212 -2.92 10.89 -15.12
C GLN A 212 -2.25 9.55 -14.85
N VAL A 213 -2.24 8.68 -15.86
CA VAL A 213 -1.49 7.42 -15.85
C VAL A 213 -0.32 7.52 -16.83
N GLY A 214 0.91 7.28 -16.35
CA GLY A 214 2.15 7.37 -17.13
C GLY A 214 2.97 6.08 -17.15
N THR A 215 2.42 4.96 -16.66
CA THR A 215 3.09 3.67 -16.60
C THR A 215 2.16 2.53 -17.02
N GLY A 216 2.73 1.39 -17.42
CA GLY A 216 1.95 0.22 -17.85
C GLY A 216 1.73 0.12 -19.36
N PHE A 217 2.26 1.04 -20.14
CA PHE A 217 2.18 1.04 -21.60
C PHE A 217 3.33 0.22 -22.23
N SER A 218 3.04 -0.41 -23.38
CA SER A 218 4.07 -0.83 -24.32
C SER A 218 4.32 0.27 -25.36
N GLU A 219 5.50 0.28 -25.97
CA GLU A 219 5.84 1.23 -27.05
C GLU A 219 4.84 1.14 -28.22
N SER A 220 4.49 -0.08 -28.64
CA SER A 220 3.52 -0.33 -29.70
C SER A 220 2.12 0.24 -29.39
N LEU A 221 1.71 0.20 -28.12
CA LEU A 221 0.45 0.79 -27.69
C LEU A 221 0.49 2.32 -27.75
N LEU A 222 1.60 2.93 -27.31
CA LEU A 222 1.76 4.40 -27.37
C LEU A 222 1.75 4.90 -28.82
N GLU A 223 2.38 4.18 -29.76
CA GLU A 223 2.31 4.48 -31.19
C GLU A 223 0.87 4.37 -31.75
N LYS A 224 0.14 3.34 -31.35
CA LYS A 224 -1.27 3.18 -31.72
C LYS A 224 -2.10 4.33 -31.17
N LEU A 225 -2.00 4.63 -29.89
CA LEU A 225 -2.75 5.72 -29.24
C LEU A 225 -2.43 7.10 -29.85
N SER A 226 -1.19 7.33 -30.28
CA SER A 226 -0.82 8.59 -30.92
C SER A 226 -1.55 8.84 -32.27
N LYS A 227 -1.98 7.75 -32.93
CA LYS A 227 -2.77 7.81 -34.17
C LYS A 227 -4.27 7.82 -33.92
N ASP A 228 -4.72 7.11 -32.87
CA ASP A 228 -6.12 6.88 -32.57
C ASP A 228 -6.78 8.02 -31.77
N LEU A 229 -5.98 8.79 -31.00
CA LEU A 229 -6.51 9.88 -30.17
C LEU A 229 -6.70 11.14 -30.99
N VAL A 230 -7.96 11.48 -31.24
CA VAL A 230 -8.35 12.69 -31.99
C VAL A 230 -8.38 13.89 -31.03
N ARG A 231 -7.59 14.93 -31.34
CA ARG A 231 -7.60 16.18 -30.58
C ARG A 231 -8.95 16.89 -30.74
N ALA A 232 -9.51 17.30 -29.62
CA ALA A 232 -10.72 18.12 -29.58
C ALA A 232 -10.77 18.90 -28.26
N SER A 233 -11.42 20.03 -28.25
CA SER A 233 -11.83 20.68 -27.00
C SER A 233 -12.86 19.78 -26.29
N ASN A 234 -12.75 19.66 -24.98
CA ASN A 234 -13.77 19.07 -24.14
C ASN A 234 -13.95 19.94 -22.88
N ASP A 235 -15.06 19.76 -22.16
CA ASP A 235 -15.43 20.61 -21.02
C ASP A 235 -14.75 20.14 -19.70
N VAL A 236 -13.77 19.23 -19.77
CA VAL A 236 -13.05 18.72 -18.61
C VAL A 236 -11.98 19.73 -18.20
N ALA A 237 -11.96 20.12 -16.93
CA ALA A 237 -10.92 20.98 -16.35
C ALA A 237 -9.60 20.20 -16.27
N LEU A 238 -8.75 20.31 -17.30
CA LEU A 238 -7.49 19.62 -17.43
C LEU A 238 -6.30 20.49 -17.00
N PRO A 239 -5.20 19.88 -16.51
CA PRO A 239 -3.93 20.58 -16.31
C PRO A 239 -3.40 21.20 -17.61
N THR A 240 -2.69 22.31 -17.51
CA THR A 240 -2.20 23.10 -18.68
C THR A 240 -1.26 22.35 -19.62
N ASN A 241 -0.59 21.31 -19.12
CA ASN A 241 0.30 20.45 -19.90
C ASN A 241 -0.41 19.28 -20.59
N VAL A 242 -1.73 19.14 -20.41
CA VAL A 242 -2.55 18.09 -21.02
C VAL A 242 -3.24 18.63 -22.26
N ARG A 243 -3.14 17.89 -23.36
CA ARG A 243 -3.86 18.17 -24.62
C ARG A 243 -5.17 17.39 -24.60
N PRO A 244 -6.32 18.06 -24.71
CA PRO A 244 -7.61 17.39 -24.69
C PRO A 244 -7.84 16.57 -25.97
N VAL A 245 -8.63 15.50 -25.83
CA VAL A 245 -9.06 14.63 -26.93
C VAL A 245 -10.56 14.40 -26.89
N VAL A 246 -11.11 13.86 -27.97
CA VAL A 246 -12.48 13.34 -27.99
C VAL A 246 -12.59 12.25 -26.93
N PRO A 247 -13.52 12.33 -25.94
CA PRO A 247 -13.63 11.36 -24.85
C PRO A 247 -14.43 10.12 -25.26
N ASP A 248 -13.96 9.42 -26.29
CA ASP A 248 -14.60 8.23 -26.89
C ASP A 248 -13.92 6.90 -26.56
N LYS A 249 -12.76 6.94 -25.92
CA LYS A 249 -11.98 5.73 -25.56
C LYS A 249 -11.98 5.48 -24.08
N VAL A 250 -12.12 4.21 -23.71
CA VAL A 250 -12.08 3.74 -22.34
C VAL A 250 -10.82 2.90 -22.10
N CYS A 251 -10.21 3.06 -20.93
CA CYS A 251 -9.11 2.21 -20.50
C CYS A 251 -9.34 1.73 -19.07
N GLU A 252 -8.87 0.52 -18.77
CA GLU A 252 -8.78 0.00 -17.42
C GLU A 252 -7.44 0.37 -16.81
N VAL A 253 -7.49 0.93 -15.61
CA VAL A 253 -6.30 1.24 -14.83
C VAL A 253 -6.41 0.63 -13.45
N LYS A 254 -5.31 0.14 -12.91
CA LYS A 254 -5.20 -0.21 -11.50
C LYS A 254 -4.67 0.99 -10.72
N TYR A 255 -5.13 1.11 -9.48
CA TYR A 255 -4.73 2.21 -8.60
C TYR A 255 -4.66 1.74 -7.15
N LEU A 256 -4.01 2.52 -6.29
CA LEU A 256 -3.91 2.21 -4.86
C LEU A 256 -5.10 2.78 -4.08
N GLU A 257 -5.46 4.03 -4.37
CA GLU A 257 -6.44 4.79 -3.60
C GLU A 257 -7.08 5.86 -4.48
N TYR A 258 -8.34 6.16 -4.23
CA TYR A 258 -9.01 7.37 -4.71
C TYR A 258 -8.95 8.41 -3.59
N THR A 259 -8.22 9.51 -3.81
CA THR A 259 -7.92 10.51 -2.79
C THR A 259 -9.11 11.42 -2.51
N LYS A 260 -9.10 12.10 -1.36
CA LYS A 260 -10.12 13.13 -1.01
C LYS A 260 -10.19 14.28 -2.05
N ASP A 261 -9.08 14.53 -2.74
CA ASP A 261 -9.01 15.54 -3.80
C ASP A 261 -9.53 15.03 -5.16
N GLY A 262 -10.15 13.86 -5.18
CA GLY A 262 -10.73 13.27 -6.38
C GLY A 262 -9.70 12.78 -7.40
N ARG A 263 -8.58 12.18 -6.95
CA ARG A 263 -7.50 11.71 -7.83
C ARG A 263 -7.15 10.24 -7.55
N LEU A 264 -6.75 9.54 -8.61
CA LEU A 264 -6.17 8.20 -8.47
C LEU A 264 -4.72 8.30 -7.99
N ARG A 265 -4.38 7.58 -6.92
CA ARG A 265 -3.00 7.45 -6.43
C ARG A 265 -2.28 6.31 -7.13
N ALA A 266 -1.09 6.59 -7.68
CA ALA A 266 -0.23 5.64 -8.38
C ALA A 266 -0.96 4.77 -9.43
N PRO A 267 -1.71 5.38 -10.38
CA PRO A 267 -2.40 4.63 -11.40
C PRO A 267 -1.40 3.94 -12.34
N VAL A 268 -1.75 2.73 -12.78
CA VAL A 268 -0.99 1.95 -13.77
C VAL A 268 -1.97 1.46 -14.84
N PHE A 269 -1.68 1.75 -16.09
CA PHE A 269 -2.49 1.31 -17.23
C PHE A 269 -2.45 -0.22 -17.35
N LEU A 270 -3.61 -0.82 -17.61
CA LEU A 270 -3.74 -2.25 -17.83
C LEU A 270 -4.06 -2.57 -19.30
N ARG A 271 -5.11 -1.95 -19.86
CA ARG A 271 -5.56 -2.19 -21.23
C ARG A 271 -6.56 -1.15 -21.72
N ILE A 272 -6.75 -1.08 -23.02
CA ILE A 272 -7.92 -0.41 -23.63
C ILE A 272 -9.15 -1.31 -23.47
N ARG A 273 -10.31 -0.69 -23.29
CA ARG A 273 -11.62 -1.34 -23.13
C ARG A 273 -12.52 -0.99 -24.31
N ASP A 274 -12.28 -1.67 -25.44
CA ASP A 274 -13.10 -1.49 -26.67
C ASP A 274 -14.53 -2.06 -26.48
N ASP A 275 -14.76 -2.83 -25.41
CA ASP A 275 -16.02 -3.45 -25.03
C ASP A 275 -16.89 -2.55 -24.13
N LYS A 276 -16.41 -1.38 -23.72
CA LYS A 276 -17.13 -0.44 -22.83
C LYS A 276 -17.40 0.91 -23.46
N SER A 277 -18.59 1.43 -23.15
CA SER A 277 -18.96 2.82 -23.48
C SER A 277 -18.38 3.80 -22.45
N PRO A 278 -17.95 5.03 -22.87
CA PRO A 278 -17.56 6.07 -21.94
C PRO A 278 -18.59 6.39 -20.85
N SER A 279 -19.87 6.34 -21.17
CA SER A 279 -20.98 6.58 -20.22
C SER A 279 -21.07 5.58 -19.07
N GLU A 280 -20.46 4.41 -19.17
CA GLU A 280 -20.38 3.40 -18.11
C GLU A 280 -19.27 3.70 -17.11
N CYS A 281 -18.38 4.63 -17.42
CA CYS A 281 -17.24 5.01 -16.58
C CYS A 281 -17.66 6.06 -15.55
N THR A 282 -18.36 5.63 -14.51
CA THR A 282 -18.90 6.51 -13.48
C THR A 282 -18.06 6.58 -12.22
N ILE A 283 -18.18 7.68 -11.47
CA ILE A 283 -17.47 7.90 -10.21
C ILE A 283 -17.84 6.89 -9.12
N ASP A 284 -19.00 6.27 -9.24
CA ASP A 284 -19.43 5.18 -8.34
C ASP A 284 -18.45 4.01 -8.24
N GLN A 285 -17.67 3.77 -9.31
CA GLN A 285 -16.66 2.71 -9.31
C GLN A 285 -15.55 2.91 -8.26
N VAL A 286 -15.30 4.17 -7.87
CA VAL A 286 -14.21 4.53 -6.94
C VAL A 286 -14.74 5.01 -5.59
N THR A 287 -16.03 5.38 -5.48
CA THR A 287 -16.64 5.90 -4.25
C THR A 287 -17.43 4.82 -3.49
N LYS A 288 -18.05 3.85 -4.16
CA LYS A 288 -18.84 2.77 -3.50
C LYS A 288 -17.99 1.64 -2.90
N GLY A 289 -16.67 1.70 -3.02
CA GLY A 289 -15.72 0.73 -2.46
C GLY A 289 -14.66 1.36 -1.56
N ALA A 290 -14.89 2.60 -1.12
CA ALA A 290 -14.00 3.31 -0.21
C ALA A 290 -14.50 3.24 1.23
#